data_277aac71d94a3d4f10011f596e90fc01
#
_entry.id   277aac71d94a3d4f10011f596e90fc01
#
_cell.length_a   1.000
_cell.length_b   1.000
_cell.length_c   1.000
_cell.angle_alpha   90.00
_cell.angle_beta   90.00
_cell.angle_gamma   90.00
#
_symmetry.space_group_name_H-M   'P 1'
#
loop_
_entity.id
_entity.type
_entity.pdbx_description
1 polymer ?
#
loop_
_entity_poly.entity_id
_entity_poly.type
_entity_poly.pdbx_seq_one_letter_code
_entity_poly.pdbx_strand_id
1 'polypeptide(L)'
;MAAPIAIFTQSFNRMERIAMADLKSKFEQAVKDSKGLPEKPDNKTLLQIYALYKQASSGDVDGKRPGFTDMVGRAKWDAWNEQKGKAAKAAMQEYVDLIESLK
;
A
#
# COMPACT_ATOMS: atom_id res chain seq x y z
N MET A 1 11.47 3.83 -38.29
CA MET A 1 10.10 4.20 -37.93
C MET A 1 9.78 3.93 -36.46
N ALA A 2 10.43 2.93 -35.86
CA ALA A 2 10.22 2.64 -34.44
C ALA A 2 10.88 3.66 -33.52
N ALA A 3 11.91 4.36 -33.95
CA ALA A 3 12.70 5.26 -33.12
C ALA A 3 11.88 6.40 -32.49
N PRO A 4 11.00 7.10 -33.20
CA PRO A 4 10.19 8.15 -32.57
C PRO A 4 9.27 7.62 -31.47
N ILE A 5 8.71 6.43 -31.69
CA ILE A 5 7.84 5.78 -30.71
C ILE A 5 8.65 5.38 -29.48
N ALA A 6 9.85 4.85 -29.68
CA ALA A 6 10.74 4.43 -28.60
C ALA A 6 11.15 5.63 -27.74
N ILE A 7 11.46 6.76 -28.35
CA ILE A 7 11.84 7.99 -27.63
C ILE A 7 10.65 8.47 -26.79
N PHE A 8 9.45 8.49 -27.35
CA PHE A 8 8.25 8.88 -26.65
C PHE A 8 7.98 7.96 -25.45
N THR A 9 8.12 6.65 -25.66
CA THR A 9 7.93 5.67 -24.61
C THR A 9 8.94 5.87 -23.46
N GLN A 10 10.20 6.18 -23.79
CA GLN A 10 11.22 6.43 -22.77
C GLN A 10 10.88 7.67 -21.93
N SER A 11 10.40 8.74 -22.56
CA SER A 11 9.98 9.94 -21.84
C SER A 11 8.84 9.64 -20.88
N PHE A 12 7.85 8.89 -21.35
CA PHE A 12 6.71 8.47 -20.52
C PHE A 12 7.19 7.63 -19.33
N ASN A 13 8.07 6.65 -19.58
CA ASN A 13 8.62 5.80 -18.52
C ASN A 13 9.41 6.60 -17.50
N ARG A 14 10.11 7.64 -17.94
CA ARG A 14 10.84 8.53 -17.02
C ARG A 14 9.88 9.24 -16.08
N MET A 15 8.80 9.78 -16.62
CA MET A 15 7.77 10.46 -15.83
C MET A 15 7.11 9.51 -14.84
N GLU A 16 6.81 8.28 -15.27
CA GLU A 16 6.25 7.27 -14.37
C GLU A 16 7.21 6.92 -13.25
N ARG A 17 8.50 6.79 -13.54
CA ARG A 17 9.51 6.48 -12.52
C ARG A 17 9.63 7.60 -11.50
N ILE A 18 9.57 8.85 -11.92
CA ILE A 18 9.61 10.01 -11.02
C ILE A 18 8.37 9.99 -10.13
N ALA A 19 7.20 9.76 -10.72
CA ALA A 19 5.95 9.70 -9.97
C ALA A 19 5.96 8.56 -8.94
N MET A 20 6.48 7.40 -9.33
CA MET A 20 6.58 6.25 -8.43
C MET A 20 7.57 6.50 -7.30
N ALA A 21 8.72 7.13 -7.59
CA ALA A 21 9.70 7.44 -6.55
C ALA A 21 9.13 8.45 -5.55
N ASP A 22 8.37 9.44 -6.02
CA ASP A 22 7.73 10.42 -5.15
C ASP A 22 6.66 9.77 -4.27
N LEU A 23 5.82 8.93 -4.87
CA LEU A 23 4.79 8.20 -4.14
C LEU A 23 5.41 7.26 -3.10
N LYS A 24 6.49 6.57 -3.46
CA LYS A 24 7.19 5.67 -2.53
C LYS A 24 7.74 6.44 -1.34
N SER A 25 8.31 7.62 -1.57
CA SER A 25 8.79 8.50 -0.50
C SER A 25 7.65 8.91 0.43
N LYS A 26 6.51 9.29 -0.13
CA LYS A 26 5.33 9.66 0.65
C LYS A 26 4.81 8.46 1.45
N PHE A 27 4.82 7.29 0.84
CA PHE A 27 4.40 6.05 1.50
C PHE A 27 5.32 5.73 2.70
N GLU A 28 6.63 5.80 2.50
CA GLU A 28 7.60 5.54 3.57
C GLU A 28 7.45 6.54 4.70
N GLN A 29 7.19 7.81 4.38
CA GLN A 29 6.93 8.84 5.40
C GLN A 29 5.63 8.54 6.15
N ALA A 30 4.58 8.13 5.44
CA ALA A 30 3.32 7.76 6.07
C ALA A 30 3.47 6.57 7.01
N VAL A 31 4.32 5.59 6.67
CA VAL A 31 4.62 4.47 7.56
C VAL A 31 5.23 4.96 8.87
N LYS A 32 6.16 5.90 8.79
CA LYS A 32 6.73 6.53 9.99
C LYS A 32 5.68 7.30 10.78
N ASP A 33 4.87 8.08 10.08
CA ASP A 33 3.82 8.90 10.68
C ASP A 33 2.77 8.06 11.39
N SER A 34 2.50 6.85 10.89
CA SER A 34 1.51 5.95 11.48
C SER A 34 1.85 5.55 12.91
N LYS A 35 3.12 5.63 13.28
CA LYS A 35 3.60 5.28 14.62
C LYS A 35 3.45 6.42 15.61
N GLY A 36 3.22 7.64 15.12
CA GLY A 36 3.11 8.84 15.96
C GLY A 36 1.80 9.57 15.81
N LEU A 37 0.72 8.87 15.46
CA LEU A 37 -0.59 9.49 15.33
C LEU A 37 -1.08 10.05 16.66
N PRO A 38 -1.83 11.19 16.65
CA PRO A 38 -2.31 11.83 17.87
C PRO A 38 -3.23 10.92 18.69
N GLU A 39 -4.00 10.06 18.02
CA GLU A 39 -4.89 9.11 18.69
C GLU A 39 -4.69 7.72 18.07
N LYS A 40 -4.78 6.70 18.92
CA LYS A 40 -4.69 5.31 18.45
C LYS A 40 -5.95 5.00 17.63
N PRO A 41 -5.82 4.58 16.37
CA PRO A 41 -6.98 4.18 15.57
C PRO A 41 -7.70 2.98 16.17
N ASP A 42 -8.98 2.81 15.83
CA ASP A 42 -9.73 1.63 16.26
C ASP A 42 -9.20 0.38 15.52
N ASN A 43 -9.66 -0.79 15.97
CA ASN A 43 -9.17 -2.06 15.43
C ASN A 43 -9.45 -2.21 13.93
N LYS A 44 -10.60 -1.76 13.48
CA LYS A 44 -10.96 -1.81 12.06
C LYS A 44 -9.99 -0.97 11.22
N THR A 45 -9.69 0.24 11.68
CA THR A 45 -8.75 1.14 11.00
C THR A 45 -7.34 0.56 11.03
N LEU A 46 -6.91 -0.02 12.16
CA LEU A 46 -5.61 -0.66 12.26
C LEU A 46 -5.47 -1.82 11.27
N LEU A 47 -6.52 -2.61 11.08
CA LEU A 47 -6.53 -3.70 10.10
C LEU A 47 -6.44 -3.17 8.68
N GLN A 48 -7.10 -2.05 8.41
CA GLN A 48 -7.05 -1.41 7.10
C GLN A 48 -5.64 -0.87 6.80
N ILE A 49 -5.02 -0.24 7.79
CA ILE A 49 -3.63 0.24 7.69
C ILE A 49 -2.70 -0.94 7.37
N TYR A 50 -2.83 -2.04 8.10
CA TYR A 50 -2.04 -3.25 7.88
C TYR A 50 -2.24 -3.80 6.47
N ALA A 51 -3.51 -3.93 6.05
CA ALA A 51 -3.87 -4.51 4.75
C ALA A 51 -3.28 -3.70 3.58
N LEU A 52 -3.40 -2.38 3.65
CA LEU A 52 -2.85 -1.51 2.61
C LEU A 52 -1.33 -1.56 2.59
N TYR A 53 -0.70 -1.60 3.75
CA TYR A 53 0.75 -1.74 3.85
C TYR A 53 1.22 -3.05 3.19
N LYS A 54 0.55 -4.16 3.51
CA LYS A 54 0.92 -5.46 2.94
C LYS A 54 0.69 -5.50 1.43
N GLN A 55 -0.42 -4.97 0.97
CA GLN A 55 -0.70 -4.93 -0.46
C GLN A 55 0.31 -4.06 -1.21
N ALA A 56 0.70 -2.92 -0.61
CA ALA A 56 1.67 -2.02 -1.22
C ALA A 56 3.08 -2.61 -1.24
N SER A 57 3.46 -3.35 -0.20
CA SER A 57 4.83 -3.84 -0.04
C SER A 57 5.04 -5.27 -0.54
N SER A 58 4.04 -6.13 -0.45
CA SER A 58 4.15 -7.56 -0.76
C SER A 58 3.23 -8.01 -1.90
N GLY A 59 2.26 -7.19 -2.29
CA GLY A 59 1.28 -7.57 -3.30
C GLY A 59 0.14 -8.39 -2.72
N ASP A 60 -0.48 -9.23 -3.54
CA ASP A 60 -1.64 -10.02 -3.14
C ASP A 60 -1.32 -10.95 -1.98
N VAL A 61 -2.34 -11.22 -1.17
CA VAL A 61 -2.22 -12.09 -0.02
C VAL A 61 -1.63 -13.44 -0.42
N ASP A 62 -0.70 -13.91 0.37
CA ASP A 62 0.04 -15.14 0.16
C ASP A 62 -0.03 -15.96 1.46
N GLY A 63 0.09 -17.27 1.29
CA GLY A 63 0.07 -18.17 2.41
C GLY A 63 -1.33 -18.59 2.82
N LYS A 64 -1.38 -19.47 3.80
CA LYS A 64 -2.63 -20.07 4.28
C LYS A 64 -3.30 -19.18 5.31
N ARG A 65 -4.62 -19.10 5.24
CA ARG A 65 -5.41 -18.39 6.24
C ARG A 65 -5.20 -18.99 7.61
N PRO A 66 -4.80 -18.20 8.63
CA PRO A 66 -4.68 -18.73 10.00
C PRO A 66 -5.99 -19.28 10.54
N GLY A 67 -5.89 -20.24 11.45
CA GLY A 67 -7.05 -20.90 12.05
C GLY A 67 -7.62 -20.12 13.23
N PHE A 68 -8.59 -20.73 13.89
CA PHE A 68 -9.31 -20.12 15.01
C PHE A 68 -8.44 -19.84 16.23
N THR A 69 -7.31 -20.55 16.36
CA THR A 69 -6.41 -20.36 17.49
C THR A 69 -5.57 -19.09 17.37
N ASP A 70 -5.50 -18.51 16.15
CA ASP A 70 -4.78 -17.25 15.90
C ASP A 70 -5.77 -16.25 15.30
N MET A 71 -6.63 -15.71 16.14
CA MET A 71 -7.70 -14.80 15.69
C MET A 71 -7.16 -13.48 15.15
N VAL A 72 -6.08 -12.96 15.73
CA VAL A 72 -5.47 -11.72 15.27
C VAL A 72 -4.82 -11.92 13.89
N GLY A 73 -4.06 -13.00 13.73
CA GLY A 73 -3.45 -13.34 12.44
C GLY A 73 -4.50 -13.58 11.38
N ARG A 74 -5.60 -14.23 11.74
CA ARG A 74 -6.71 -14.49 10.82
C ARG A 74 -7.37 -13.18 10.37
N ALA A 75 -7.62 -12.25 11.28
CA ALA A 75 -8.19 -10.95 10.95
C ALA A 75 -7.27 -10.15 10.03
N LYS A 76 -5.97 -10.18 10.29
CA LYS A 76 -4.97 -9.53 9.44
C LYS A 76 -4.94 -10.14 8.05
N TRP A 77 -4.95 -11.46 7.97
CA TRP A 77 -4.96 -12.17 6.69
C TRP A 77 -6.21 -11.81 5.88
N ASP A 78 -7.37 -11.81 6.53
CA ASP A 78 -8.63 -11.49 5.89
C ASP A 78 -8.65 -10.05 5.36
N ALA A 79 -8.14 -9.10 6.14
CA ALA A 79 -8.07 -7.71 5.73
C ALA A 79 -7.14 -7.55 4.51
N TRP A 80 -6.01 -8.21 4.49
CA TRP A 80 -5.09 -8.20 3.36
C TRP A 80 -5.74 -8.85 2.14
N ASN A 81 -6.45 -9.97 2.34
CA ASN A 81 -7.16 -10.66 1.25
C ASN A 81 -8.21 -9.77 0.58
N GLU A 82 -8.83 -8.86 1.32
CA GLU A 82 -9.79 -7.90 0.77
C GLU A 82 -9.14 -6.93 -0.23
N GLN A 83 -7.83 -6.73 -0.13
CA GLN A 83 -7.09 -5.85 -1.03
C GLN A 83 -6.59 -6.57 -2.29
N LYS A 84 -6.83 -7.87 -2.40
CA LYS A 84 -6.33 -8.68 -3.51
C LYS A 84 -6.69 -8.06 -4.86
N GLY A 85 -5.72 -8.01 -5.76
CA GLY A 85 -5.88 -7.42 -7.08
C GLY A 85 -5.56 -5.94 -7.16
N LYS A 86 -5.41 -5.26 -6.03
CA LYS A 86 -5.08 -3.84 -6.03
C LYS A 86 -3.59 -3.67 -6.34
N ALA A 87 -3.27 -2.77 -7.28
CA ALA A 87 -1.88 -2.48 -7.64
C ALA A 87 -1.14 -1.84 -6.46
N ALA A 88 0.15 -2.12 -6.34
CA ALA A 88 0.98 -1.56 -5.27
C ALA A 88 0.89 -0.04 -5.22
N LYS A 89 0.90 0.60 -6.38
CA LYS A 89 0.78 2.05 -6.50
C LYS A 89 -0.52 2.58 -5.88
N ALA A 90 -1.63 1.92 -6.18
CA ALA A 90 -2.93 2.30 -5.64
C ALA A 90 -2.99 2.09 -4.13
N ALA A 91 -2.43 0.98 -3.66
CA ALA A 91 -2.38 0.69 -2.22
C ALA A 91 -1.52 1.71 -1.47
N MET A 92 -0.40 2.12 -2.04
CA MET A 92 0.45 3.16 -1.46
C MET A 92 -0.29 4.48 -1.32
N GLN A 93 -1.01 4.89 -2.37
CA GLN A 93 -1.77 6.14 -2.35
C GLN A 93 -2.88 6.09 -1.32
N GLU A 94 -3.61 4.99 -1.24
CA GLU A 94 -4.67 4.85 -0.25
C GLU A 94 -4.12 4.82 1.18
N TYR A 95 -2.95 4.20 1.37
CA TYR A 95 -2.28 4.20 2.67
C TYR A 95 -1.93 5.63 3.10
N VAL A 96 -1.31 6.40 2.20
CA VAL A 96 -0.93 7.79 2.46
C VAL A 96 -2.18 8.60 2.82
N ASP A 97 -3.24 8.47 2.03
CA ASP A 97 -4.49 9.21 2.24
C ASP A 97 -5.11 8.86 3.60
N LEU A 98 -5.10 7.58 3.96
CA LEU A 98 -5.65 7.12 5.23
C LEU A 98 -4.87 7.71 6.41
N ILE A 99 -3.55 7.63 6.38
CA ILE A 99 -2.71 8.16 7.45
C ILE A 99 -2.88 9.68 7.57
N GLU A 100 -2.93 10.40 6.45
CA GLU A 100 -3.17 11.85 6.47
C GLU A 100 -4.50 12.19 7.14
N SER A 101 -5.53 11.38 6.90
CA SER A 101 -6.85 11.61 7.50
C SER A 101 -6.87 11.38 9.01
N LEU A 102 -5.88 10.68 9.54
CA LEU A 102 -5.78 10.35 10.97
C LEU A 102 -4.89 11.29 11.77
N LYS A 103 -4.26 12.24 11.08
CA LYS A 103 -3.41 13.25 11.74
C LYS A 103 -4.19 14.33 12.47
#